data_4ea253b57d95f445a8ac8d7569092c12
#
_entry.id   4ea253b57d95f445a8ac8d7569092c12
#
_cell.length_a   1.000
_cell.length_b   1.000
_cell.length_c   1.000
_cell.angle_alpha   90.00
_cell.angle_beta   90.00
_cell.angle_gamma   90.00
#
_symmetry.space_group_name_H-M   'P 1'
#
loop_
_entity.id
_entity.type
_entity.pdbx_description
1 polymer ?
#
loop_
_entity_poly.entity_id
_entity_poly.type
_entity_poly.pdbx_seq_one_letter_code
_entity_poly.pdbx_strand_id
1 'polypeptide(L)'
;CPWRPSDLEQRAGRIIRQGNTNPDVHIYRYVTEQTFDAYLYQLVENKQKFISQIMTSKSPVRSAEDIDEASLSYAEIKALASGNPKIKEKMDLDIQVSKLKLAKANYLSEKYDLEDKIIKYYPMKISAIKESISAFEKDIEAIKPVKEFSGMTLNDKFYPEKEIAGNALLLLCKQQKSANPVQIGEYRGFKMILSYDTFYNRHMIELKRNGSYKVELGSDIYGNITRLDNQIEGISKKLTTEKTLLENTEHQFETAKEEVNKPFEMEDELQEKSNRLSKLNKELDIGNDDHNDVGLDDEVLEIKENKKEISR
;
A
#
# COMPACT_ATOMS: atom_id res chain seq x y z
N CYS A 1 27.17 2.57 -33.58
CA CYS A 1 26.86 1.71 -32.41
C CYS A 1 25.40 1.35 -32.39
N PRO A 2 25.00 0.09 -32.05
CA PRO A 2 23.57 -0.24 -31.85
C PRO A 2 23.05 0.33 -30.53
N TRP A 3 21.73 0.53 -30.47
CA TRP A 3 21.08 1.08 -29.29
C TRP A 3 20.78 0.04 -28.17
N ARG A 4 20.84 -1.26 -28.53
CA ARG A 4 20.50 -2.34 -27.60
C ARG A 4 21.68 -3.28 -27.41
N PRO A 5 21.95 -3.72 -26.15
CA PRO A 5 22.97 -4.72 -25.87
C PRO A 5 22.75 -6.04 -26.66
N SER A 6 21.49 -6.48 -26.80
CA SER A 6 21.12 -7.67 -27.55
C SER A 6 21.55 -7.66 -29.02
N ASP A 7 21.62 -6.49 -29.64
CA ASP A 7 22.06 -6.38 -31.03
C ASP A 7 23.58 -6.68 -31.18
N LEU A 8 24.38 -6.32 -30.16
CA LEU A 8 25.80 -6.67 -30.09
C LEU A 8 25.99 -8.17 -29.90
N GLU A 9 25.20 -8.79 -29.02
CA GLU A 9 25.26 -10.24 -28.79
C GLU A 9 24.81 -11.02 -30.01
N GLN A 10 23.72 -10.60 -30.66
CA GLN A 10 23.24 -11.23 -31.89
C GLN A 10 24.26 -11.14 -33.04
N ARG A 11 24.94 -9.98 -33.23
CA ARG A 11 25.98 -9.82 -34.22
C ARG A 11 27.17 -10.72 -33.93
N ALA A 12 27.61 -10.79 -32.67
CA ALA A 12 28.70 -11.68 -32.24
C ALA A 12 28.27 -13.14 -32.40
N GLY A 13 27.06 -13.53 -32.01
CA GLY A 13 26.52 -14.88 -32.15
C GLY A 13 26.42 -15.35 -33.61
N ARG A 14 26.21 -14.45 -34.58
CA ARG A 14 26.24 -14.83 -36.01
C ARG A 14 27.64 -15.21 -36.50
N ILE A 15 28.70 -14.64 -35.90
CA ILE A 15 30.08 -14.93 -36.25
C ILE A 15 30.55 -16.22 -35.57
N ILE A 16 30.15 -16.47 -34.33
CA ILE A 16 30.53 -17.63 -33.50
C ILE A 16 29.63 -18.86 -33.73
N ARG A 17 28.76 -18.84 -34.72
CA ARG A 17 27.72 -19.83 -34.98
C ARG A 17 28.29 -21.21 -35.27
N GLN A 18 27.52 -22.26 -34.93
CA GLN A 18 27.76 -23.63 -35.36
C GLN A 18 27.99 -23.67 -36.90
N GLY A 19 29.08 -24.27 -37.34
CA GLY A 19 29.47 -24.29 -38.74
C GLY A 19 30.65 -23.36 -39.08
N ASN A 20 31.09 -22.51 -38.14
CA ASN A 20 32.35 -21.83 -38.31
C ASN A 20 33.51 -22.79 -38.04
N THR A 21 34.31 -23.04 -39.04
CA THR A 21 35.44 -23.99 -38.98
C THR A 21 36.75 -23.36 -38.48
N ASN A 22 36.73 -22.05 -38.20
CA ASN A 22 37.92 -21.35 -37.68
C ASN A 22 38.05 -21.63 -36.16
N PRO A 23 39.25 -22.02 -35.69
CA PRO A 23 39.44 -22.35 -34.27
C PRO A 23 39.35 -21.10 -33.36
N ASP A 24 39.71 -19.95 -33.91
CA ASP A 24 39.70 -18.67 -33.18
C ASP A 24 38.89 -17.62 -33.92
N VAL A 25 38.10 -16.85 -33.21
CA VAL A 25 37.31 -15.74 -33.76
C VAL A 25 37.58 -14.47 -32.95
N HIS A 26 38.05 -13.43 -33.62
CA HIS A 26 38.30 -12.14 -33.03
C HIS A 26 37.28 -11.12 -33.50
N ILE A 27 36.63 -10.43 -32.53
CA ILE A 27 35.65 -9.38 -32.81
C ILE A 27 36.28 -8.03 -32.37
N TYR A 28 36.64 -7.19 -33.34
CA TYR A 28 37.17 -5.86 -33.10
C TYR A 28 36.03 -4.84 -33.15
N ARG A 29 35.91 -4.01 -32.11
CA ARG A 29 34.98 -2.89 -32.05
C ARG A 29 35.75 -1.61 -32.04
N TYR A 30 35.63 -0.83 -33.11
CA TYR A 30 36.30 0.46 -33.24
C TYR A 30 35.40 1.57 -32.70
N VAL A 31 35.92 2.39 -31.82
CA VAL A 31 35.20 3.54 -31.22
C VAL A 31 36.12 4.74 -31.34
N THR A 32 35.63 5.84 -31.91
CA THR A 32 36.38 7.08 -31.95
C THR A 32 36.18 7.84 -30.63
N GLU A 33 37.24 8.19 -29.95
CA GLU A 33 37.20 8.96 -28.72
C GLU A 33 36.58 10.33 -28.95
N GLN A 34 35.88 10.85 -27.93
CA GLN A 34 35.21 12.16 -27.97
C GLN A 34 34.13 12.28 -29.06
N THR A 35 33.51 11.17 -29.46
CA THR A 35 32.42 11.14 -30.42
C THR A 35 31.14 10.61 -29.80
N PHE A 36 30.05 10.82 -30.50
CA PHE A 36 28.73 10.25 -30.11
C PHE A 36 28.75 8.71 -30.04
N ASP A 37 29.57 8.05 -30.88
CA ASP A 37 29.75 6.61 -30.82
C ASP A 37 30.32 6.14 -29.47
N ALA A 38 31.28 6.87 -28.92
CA ALA A 38 31.84 6.57 -27.61
C ALA A 38 30.76 6.64 -26.51
N TYR A 39 29.90 7.66 -26.56
CA TYR A 39 28.77 7.79 -25.66
C TYR A 39 27.77 6.63 -25.80
N LEU A 40 27.40 6.27 -27.04
CA LEU A 40 26.47 5.15 -27.28
C LEU A 40 27.03 3.82 -26.75
N TYR A 41 28.32 3.55 -26.93
CA TYR A 41 28.93 2.35 -26.37
C TYR A 41 28.91 2.35 -24.85
N GLN A 42 29.12 3.49 -24.20
CA GLN A 42 29.04 3.61 -22.75
C GLN A 42 27.60 3.37 -22.25
N LEU A 43 26.61 3.90 -22.96
CA LEU A 43 25.18 3.67 -22.65
C LEU A 43 24.81 2.19 -22.78
N VAL A 44 25.22 1.55 -23.87
CA VAL A 44 24.97 0.11 -24.08
C VAL A 44 25.68 -0.74 -23.02
N GLU A 45 26.90 -0.38 -22.60
CA GLU A 45 27.61 -1.05 -21.52
C GLU A 45 26.88 -0.93 -20.17
N ASN A 46 26.38 0.24 -19.86
CA ASN A 46 25.60 0.46 -18.65
C ASN A 46 24.28 -0.33 -18.66
N LYS A 47 23.58 -0.35 -19.79
CA LYS A 47 22.37 -1.20 -19.98
C LYS A 47 22.71 -2.69 -19.82
N GLN A 48 23.86 -3.15 -20.34
CA GLN A 48 24.29 -4.53 -20.18
C GLN A 48 24.65 -4.88 -18.72
N LYS A 49 25.31 -3.98 -18.00
CA LYS A 49 25.56 -4.14 -16.56
C LYS A 49 24.28 -4.27 -15.76
N PHE A 50 23.29 -3.42 -16.05
CA PHE A 50 21.96 -3.46 -15.44
C PHE A 50 21.24 -4.80 -15.70
N ILE A 51 21.18 -5.24 -16.95
CA ILE A 51 20.60 -6.53 -17.32
C ILE A 51 21.31 -7.67 -16.57
N SER A 52 22.63 -7.65 -16.52
CA SER A 52 23.43 -8.67 -15.84
C SER A 52 23.17 -8.70 -14.33
N GLN A 53 22.97 -7.56 -13.69
CA GLN A 53 22.63 -7.46 -12.27
C GLN A 53 21.27 -8.11 -11.97
N ILE A 54 20.26 -7.85 -12.79
CA ILE A 54 18.93 -8.44 -12.65
C ILE A 54 18.97 -9.95 -12.90
N MET A 55 19.60 -10.38 -14.02
CA MET A 55 19.58 -11.77 -14.44
C MET A 55 20.42 -12.70 -13.57
N THR A 56 21.50 -12.20 -12.97
CA THR A 56 22.41 -13.05 -12.19
C THR A 56 22.10 -13.05 -10.69
N SER A 57 21.24 -12.16 -10.20
CA SER A 57 20.86 -12.02 -8.79
C SER A 57 22.05 -11.93 -7.81
N LYS A 58 23.26 -11.65 -8.30
CA LYS A 58 24.51 -11.67 -7.52
C LYS A 58 24.74 -10.41 -6.67
N SER A 59 23.92 -9.39 -6.87
CA SER A 59 23.97 -8.19 -6.04
C SER A 59 22.55 -7.63 -5.90
N PRO A 60 21.88 -7.83 -4.74
CA PRO A 60 20.59 -7.22 -4.50
C PRO A 60 20.80 -5.71 -4.23
N VAL A 61 20.96 -4.94 -5.27
CA VAL A 61 20.84 -3.49 -5.16
C VAL A 61 19.36 -3.19 -5.09
N ARG A 62 18.88 -2.58 -3.99
CA ARG A 62 17.48 -2.22 -3.77
C ARG A 62 16.92 -1.21 -4.79
N SER A 63 17.79 -0.54 -5.53
CA SER A 63 17.44 0.35 -6.64
C SER A 63 18.41 0.09 -7.80
N ALA A 64 17.91 -0.50 -8.86
CA ALA A 64 18.61 -0.52 -10.12
C ALA A 64 18.33 0.81 -10.83
N GLU A 65 19.37 1.54 -11.21
CA GLU A 65 19.21 2.76 -12.02
C GLU A 65 18.73 2.35 -13.41
N ASP A 66 17.43 2.54 -13.67
CA ASP A 66 16.90 2.50 -15.03
C ASP A 66 17.43 3.74 -15.76
N ILE A 67 18.24 3.50 -16.79
CA ILE A 67 18.70 4.59 -17.62
C ILE A 67 17.61 4.78 -18.67
N ASP A 68 16.64 5.65 -18.35
CA ASP A 68 15.70 6.15 -19.31
C ASP A 68 16.44 6.66 -20.54
N GLU A 69 15.93 6.31 -21.71
CA GLU A 69 16.37 6.84 -22.98
C GLU A 69 16.04 8.34 -23.01
N ALA A 70 16.84 9.17 -22.34
CA ALA A 70 16.78 10.59 -22.54
C ALA A 70 17.08 10.81 -24.03
N SER A 71 16.06 11.20 -24.78
CA SER A 71 16.21 11.54 -26.21
C SER A 71 17.08 12.79 -26.30
N LEU A 72 18.34 12.60 -26.63
CA LEU A 72 19.26 13.71 -26.86
C LEU A 72 18.78 14.56 -28.01
N SER A 73 18.71 15.85 -27.80
CA SER A 73 18.47 16.80 -28.88
C SER A 73 19.62 16.78 -29.87
N TYR A 74 19.36 17.15 -31.12
CA TYR A 74 20.40 17.24 -32.15
C TYR A 74 21.57 18.15 -31.73
N ALA A 75 21.29 19.21 -30.99
CA ALA A 75 22.31 20.13 -30.45
C ALA A 75 23.20 19.44 -29.41
N GLU A 76 22.67 18.60 -28.55
CA GLU A 76 23.41 17.82 -27.56
C GLU A 76 24.31 16.77 -28.23
N ILE A 77 23.80 16.09 -29.25
CA ILE A 77 24.56 15.16 -30.07
C ILE A 77 25.77 15.83 -30.72
N LYS A 78 25.53 16.99 -31.32
CA LYS A 78 26.58 17.79 -32.00
C LYS A 78 27.62 18.27 -31.01
N ALA A 79 27.22 18.65 -29.85
CA ALA A 79 28.06 19.15 -28.80
C ALA A 79 28.89 18.04 -28.11
N LEU A 80 28.34 16.84 -27.92
CA LEU A 80 29.06 15.63 -27.50
C LEU A 80 30.15 15.25 -28.51
N ALA A 81 29.85 15.36 -29.80
CA ALA A 81 30.80 15.13 -30.87
C ALA A 81 31.95 16.17 -30.86
N SER A 82 31.72 17.37 -30.34
CA SER A 82 32.72 18.42 -30.19
C SER A 82 33.67 18.26 -28.99
N GLY A 83 33.39 17.26 -28.10
CA GLY A 83 34.23 16.97 -26.94
C GLY A 83 34.12 17.96 -25.78
N ASN A 84 33.01 18.74 -25.72
CA ASN A 84 32.83 19.74 -24.66
C ASN A 84 32.45 19.08 -23.33
N PRO A 85 33.29 19.13 -22.26
CA PRO A 85 33.02 18.47 -20.98
C PRO A 85 31.79 19.03 -20.25
N LYS A 86 31.42 20.29 -20.51
CA LYS A 86 30.23 20.92 -19.88
C LYS A 86 28.93 20.26 -20.32
N ILE A 87 28.87 19.64 -21.47
CA ILE A 87 27.68 18.97 -21.98
C ILE A 87 27.49 17.64 -21.30
N LYS A 88 28.59 16.90 -21.06
CA LYS A 88 28.51 15.68 -20.25
C LYS A 88 28.03 16.00 -18.83
N GLU A 89 28.58 17.06 -18.21
CA GLU A 89 28.13 17.52 -16.89
C GLU A 89 26.63 17.88 -16.89
N LYS A 90 26.17 18.61 -17.94
CA LYS A 90 24.72 18.93 -18.06
C LYS A 90 23.85 17.69 -18.10
N MET A 91 24.21 16.70 -18.93
CA MET A 91 23.42 15.46 -19.07
C MET A 91 23.38 14.66 -17.77
N ASP A 92 24.53 14.53 -17.08
CA ASP A 92 24.57 13.85 -15.79
C ASP A 92 23.69 14.59 -14.74
N LEU A 93 23.68 15.93 -14.79
CA LEU A 93 22.82 16.75 -13.91
C LEU A 93 21.36 16.67 -14.29
N ASP A 94 21.00 16.63 -15.57
CA ASP A 94 19.60 16.45 -16.03
C ASP A 94 19.00 15.15 -15.46
N ILE A 95 19.74 14.05 -15.55
CA ILE A 95 19.33 12.76 -15.00
C ILE A 95 19.17 12.85 -13.49
N GLN A 96 20.14 13.44 -12.78
CA GLN A 96 20.11 13.54 -11.33
C GLN A 96 18.96 14.43 -10.84
N VAL A 97 18.75 15.57 -11.48
CA VAL A 97 17.65 16.50 -11.16
C VAL A 97 16.29 15.84 -11.43
N SER A 98 16.15 15.10 -12.53
CA SER A 98 14.91 14.37 -12.84
C SER A 98 14.61 13.29 -11.79
N LYS A 99 15.62 12.53 -11.34
CA LYS A 99 15.46 11.56 -10.25
C LYS A 99 15.06 12.22 -8.94
N LEU A 100 15.68 13.33 -8.57
CA LEU A 100 15.36 14.07 -7.35
C LEU A 100 13.96 14.70 -7.41
N LYS A 101 13.54 15.21 -8.57
CA LYS A 101 12.17 15.69 -8.80
C LYS A 101 11.14 14.57 -8.62
N LEU A 102 11.41 13.39 -9.18
CA LEU A 102 10.55 12.23 -9.01
C LEU A 102 10.48 11.79 -7.54
N ALA A 103 11.61 11.73 -6.85
CA ALA A 103 11.65 11.42 -5.42
C ALA A 103 10.86 12.44 -4.59
N LYS A 104 10.94 13.73 -4.92
CA LYS A 104 10.15 14.80 -4.29
C LYS A 104 8.65 14.63 -4.57
N ALA A 105 8.27 14.29 -5.79
CA ALA A 105 6.88 14.03 -6.15
C ALA A 105 6.29 12.85 -5.36
N ASN A 106 7.05 11.75 -5.24
CA ASN A 106 6.66 10.61 -4.43
C ASN A 106 6.51 10.97 -2.94
N TYR A 107 7.48 11.69 -2.40
CA TYR A 107 7.42 12.20 -1.02
C TYR A 107 6.17 13.07 -0.80
N LEU A 108 5.85 13.98 -1.71
CA LEU A 108 4.65 14.82 -1.59
C LEU A 108 3.36 14.00 -1.66
N SER A 109 3.31 12.98 -2.53
CA SER A 109 2.17 12.05 -2.61
C SER A 109 1.97 11.29 -1.29
N GLU A 110 3.04 10.72 -0.73
CA GLU A 110 3.00 10.04 0.57
C GLU A 110 2.59 10.98 1.70
N LYS A 111 3.08 12.21 1.68
CA LYS A 111 2.70 13.25 2.63
C LYS A 111 1.21 13.58 2.58
N TYR A 112 0.64 13.77 1.39
CA TYR A 112 -0.80 14.02 1.23
C TYR A 112 -1.65 12.83 1.68
N ASP A 113 -1.24 11.61 1.38
CA ASP A 113 -1.91 10.39 1.85
C ASP A 113 -1.89 10.30 3.39
N LEU A 114 -0.78 10.71 3.99
CA LEU A 114 -0.63 10.74 5.44
C LEU A 114 -1.49 11.85 6.08
N GLU A 115 -1.55 13.03 5.47
CA GLU A 115 -2.45 14.12 5.89
C GLU A 115 -3.92 13.69 5.86
N ASP A 116 -4.36 13.02 4.79
CA ASP A 116 -5.72 12.48 4.70
C ASP A 116 -6.02 11.43 5.78
N LYS A 117 -5.04 10.57 6.09
CA LYS A 117 -5.16 9.61 7.20
C LYS A 117 -5.27 10.32 8.55
N ILE A 118 -4.48 11.37 8.79
CA ILE A 118 -4.52 12.17 10.01
C ILE A 118 -5.88 12.86 10.19
N ILE A 119 -6.42 13.42 9.11
CA ILE A 119 -7.66 14.20 9.17
C ILE A 119 -8.90 13.31 9.26
N LYS A 120 -8.92 12.16 8.56
CA LYS A 120 -10.13 11.35 8.40
C LYS A 120 -10.02 9.97 9.09
N TYR A 121 -9.00 9.19 8.73
CA TYR A 121 -8.92 7.78 9.12
C TYR A 121 -8.70 7.60 10.62
N TYR A 122 -7.67 8.20 11.20
CA TYR A 122 -7.35 8.03 12.61
C TYR A 122 -8.44 8.53 13.54
N PRO A 123 -9.03 9.76 13.37
CA PRO A 123 -10.11 10.23 14.23
C PRO A 123 -11.34 9.32 14.19
N MET A 124 -11.75 8.86 13.00
CA MET A 124 -12.88 7.94 12.86
C MET A 124 -12.60 6.59 13.54
N LYS A 125 -11.41 6.04 13.34
CA LYS A 125 -11.01 4.77 13.94
C LYS A 125 -10.93 4.85 15.46
N ILE A 126 -10.33 5.90 16.00
CA ILE A 126 -10.24 6.15 17.45
C ILE A 126 -11.64 6.31 18.05
N SER A 127 -12.55 7.06 17.41
CA SER A 127 -13.94 7.21 17.85
C SER A 127 -14.65 5.86 17.89
N ALA A 128 -14.57 5.07 16.84
CA ALA A 128 -15.18 3.75 16.77
C ALA A 128 -14.67 2.78 17.86
N ILE A 129 -13.35 2.79 18.11
CA ILE A 129 -12.76 1.98 19.19
C ILE A 129 -13.26 2.45 20.56
N LYS A 130 -13.30 3.77 20.82
CA LYS A 130 -13.83 4.33 22.08
C LYS A 130 -15.32 3.99 22.29
N GLU A 131 -16.11 4.01 21.25
CA GLU A 131 -17.50 3.57 21.29
C GLU A 131 -17.62 2.08 21.65
N SER A 132 -16.79 1.23 21.03
CA SER A 132 -16.72 -0.21 21.33
C SER A 132 -16.32 -0.46 22.79
N ILE A 133 -15.30 0.24 23.29
CA ILE A 133 -14.84 0.18 24.68
C ILE A 133 -15.99 0.56 25.63
N SER A 134 -16.67 1.68 25.37
CA SER A 134 -17.80 2.13 26.18
C SER A 134 -18.95 1.11 26.18
N ALA A 135 -19.24 0.49 25.03
CA ALA A 135 -20.25 -0.55 24.94
C ALA A 135 -19.86 -1.80 25.75
N PHE A 136 -18.59 -2.24 25.66
CA PHE A 136 -18.11 -3.39 26.42
C PHE A 136 -18.09 -3.13 27.93
N GLU A 137 -17.70 -1.95 28.39
CA GLU A 137 -17.71 -1.57 29.80
C GLU A 137 -19.15 -1.63 30.37
N LYS A 138 -20.12 -1.04 29.67
CA LYS A 138 -21.54 -1.09 30.06
C LYS A 138 -22.08 -2.52 30.07
N ASP A 139 -21.66 -3.36 29.12
CA ASP A 139 -22.11 -4.74 29.07
C ASP A 139 -21.50 -5.56 30.20
N ILE A 140 -20.23 -5.34 30.56
CA ILE A 140 -19.55 -6.01 31.68
C ILE A 140 -20.24 -5.64 33.01
N GLU A 141 -20.52 -4.35 33.24
CA GLU A 141 -21.23 -3.90 34.45
C GLU A 141 -22.59 -4.55 34.63
N ALA A 142 -23.27 -4.84 33.53
CA ALA A 142 -24.59 -5.41 33.52
C ALA A 142 -24.61 -6.95 33.58
N ILE A 143 -23.49 -7.63 33.38
CA ILE A 143 -23.36 -9.09 33.48
C ILE A 143 -23.34 -9.48 34.96
N LYS A 144 -24.38 -10.20 35.39
CA LYS A 144 -24.34 -10.82 36.72
C LYS A 144 -23.51 -12.11 36.65
N PRO A 145 -22.59 -12.32 37.60
CA PRO A 145 -21.88 -13.58 37.67
C PRO A 145 -22.86 -14.72 37.97
N VAL A 146 -22.93 -15.69 37.09
CA VAL A 146 -23.82 -16.84 37.18
C VAL A 146 -22.96 -18.10 37.22
N LYS A 147 -23.11 -18.92 38.28
CA LYS A 147 -22.37 -20.19 38.41
C LYS A 147 -23.04 -21.34 37.67
N GLU A 148 -24.36 -21.24 37.47
CA GLU A 148 -25.16 -22.25 36.80
C GLU A 148 -26.04 -21.61 35.72
N PHE A 149 -26.68 -22.45 34.89
CA PHE A 149 -27.57 -21.97 33.85
C PHE A 149 -28.75 -21.20 34.45
N SER A 150 -28.92 -19.95 34.11
CA SER A 150 -29.95 -19.04 34.67
C SER A 150 -31.30 -19.06 33.93
N GLY A 151 -31.42 -19.95 32.96
CA GLY A 151 -32.57 -19.99 32.05
C GLY A 151 -32.34 -19.15 30.79
N MET A 152 -33.15 -19.38 29.78
CA MET A 152 -33.16 -18.70 28.49
C MET A 152 -34.60 -18.42 28.05
N THR A 153 -34.85 -17.25 27.49
CA THR A 153 -36.15 -16.91 26.87
C THR A 153 -36.03 -17.07 25.35
N LEU A 154 -36.91 -17.88 24.76
CA LEU A 154 -37.00 -18.07 23.31
C LEU A 154 -38.45 -17.93 22.86
N ASN A 155 -38.76 -17.12 21.88
CA ASN A 155 -40.09 -16.81 21.38
C ASN A 155 -41.08 -16.55 22.54
N ASP A 156 -40.71 -15.64 23.44
CA ASP A 156 -41.48 -15.20 24.63
C ASP A 156 -41.72 -16.29 25.65
N LYS A 157 -41.15 -17.49 25.49
CA LYS A 157 -41.25 -18.58 26.45
C LYS A 157 -39.96 -18.74 27.22
N PHE A 158 -40.04 -18.76 28.56
CA PHE A 158 -38.93 -18.99 29.46
C PHE A 158 -38.64 -20.48 29.64
N TYR A 159 -37.35 -20.85 29.50
CA TYR A 159 -36.82 -22.22 29.65
C TYR A 159 -35.84 -22.26 30.80
N PRO A 160 -36.18 -22.80 31.97
CA PRO A 160 -35.31 -22.85 33.15
C PRO A 160 -34.23 -23.93 33.05
N GLU A 161 -34.47 -24.99 32.29
CA GLU A 161 -33.56 -26.13 32.16
C GLU A 161 -32.66 -26.03 30.92
N LYS A 162 -31.38 -26.29 31.11
CA LYS A 162 -30.36 -26.17 30.05
C LYS A 162 -30.64 -27.06 28.84
N GLU A 163 -31.08 -28.31 29.09
CA GLU A 163 -31.41 -29.27 28.05
C GLU A 163 -32.62 -28.85 27.21
N ILE A 164 -33.69 -28.44 27.89
CA ILE A 164 -34.93 -28.02 27.20
C ILE A 164 -34.69 -26.74 26.40
N ALA A 165 -33.97 -25.78 26.95
CA ALA A 165 -33.58 -24.54 26.27
C ALA A 165 -32.73 -24.81 25.03
N GLY A 166 -31.74 -25.68 25.14
CA GLY A 166 -30.85 -26.04 24.03
C GLY A 166 -31.58 -26.78 22.90
N ASN A 167 -32.53 -27.68 23.23
CA ASN A 167 -33.39 -28.33 22.25
C ASN A 167 -34.32 -27.33 21.53
N ALA A 168 -34.91 -26.39 22.26
CA ALA A 168 -35.72 -25.32 21.69
C ALA A 168 -34.89 -24.44 20.73
N LEU A 169 -33.68 -24.08 21.13
CA LEU A 169 -32.77 -23.33 20.30
C LEU A 169 -32.42 -24.05 18.99
N LEU A 170 -32.10 -25.35 19.05
CA LEU A 170 -31.83 -26.16 17.85
C LEU A 170 -33.05 -26.27 16.94
N LEU A 171 -34.22 -26.31 17.50
CA LEU A 171 -35.47 -26.36 16.72
C LEU A 171 -35.65 -25.05 15.93
N LEU A 172 -35.40 -23.91 16.55
CA LEU A 172 -35.41 -22.59 15.89
C LEU A 172 -34.35 -22.51 14.78
N CYS A 173 -33.15 -23.06 15.01
CA CYS A 173 -32.11 -23.15 13.98
C CYS A 173 -32.58 -23.96 12.76
N LYS A 174 -33.25 -25.10 12.98
CA LYS A 174 -33.76 -25.93 11.87
C LYS A 174 -34.85 -25.23 11.05
N GLN A 175 -35.63 -24.34 11.69
CA GLN A 175 -36.68 -23.56 11.05
C GLN A 175 -36.12 -22.36 10.28
N GLN A 176 -35.06 -21.76 10.78
CA GLN A 176 -34.43 -20.58 10.19
C GLN A 176 -33.43 -20.97 9.09
N LYS A 177 -33.86 -20.83 7.83
CA LYS A 177 -33.03 -21.06 6.65
C LYS A 177 -32.75 -19.77 5.84
N SER A 178 -33.23 -18.65 6.33
CA SER A 178 -33.05 -17.34 5.70
C SER A 178 -31.85 -16.63 6.27
N ALA A 179 -31.12 -15.90 5.41
CA ALA A 179 -30.04 -15.01 5.83
C ALA A 179 -30.53 -13.79 6.64
N ASN A 180 -31.85 -13.49 6.58
CA ASN A 180 -32.41 -12.37 7.31
C ASN A 180 -32.33 -12.61 8.82
N PRO A 181 -31.74 -11.69 9.61
CA PRO A 181 -31.65 -11.81 11.05
C PRO A 181 -33.02 -11.72 11.70
N VAL A 182 -33.32 -12.63 12.63
CA VAL A 182 -34.57 -12.67 13.40
C VAL A 182 -34.25 -12.69 14.89
N GLN A 183 -34.87 -11.80 15.68
CA GLN A 183 -34.77 -11.84 17.12
C GLN A 183 -35.56 -13.03 17.63
N ILE A 184 -34.91 -13.95 18.33
CA ILE A 184 -35.50 -15.20 18.82
C ILE A 184 -35.71 -15.23 20.35
N GLY A 185 -35.14 -14.27 21.08
CA GLY A 185 -35.27 -14.23 22.52
C GLY A 185 -34.18 -13.47 23.24
N GLU A 186 -33.95 -13.86 24.50
CA GLU A 186 -32.95 -13.24 25.38
C GLU A 186 -32.21 -14.29 26.20
N TYR A 187 -30.89 -14.06 26.40
CA TYR A 187 -30.02 -14.84 27.24
C TYR A 187 -29.09 -13.95 28.07
N ARG A 188 -29.11 -14.11 29.39
CA ARG A 188 -28.30 -13.32 30.35
C ARG A 188 -28.37 -11.81 30.12
N GLY A 189 -29.56 -11.30 29.72
CA GLY A 189 -29.80 -9.88 29.44
C GLY A 189 -29.30 -9.40 28.07
N PHE A 190 -28.89 -10.30 27.18
CA PHE A 190 -28.59 -10.03 25.79
C PHE A 190 -29.70 -10.51 24.88
N LYS A 191 -30.13 -9.67 23.94
CA LYS A 191 -31.05 -10.07 22.88
C LYS A 191 -30.34 -11.05 21.96
N MET A 192 -31.01 -12.14 21.61
CA MET A 192 -30.54 -13.18 20.72
C MET A 192 -31.12 -12.97 19.32
N ILE A 193 -30.26 -12.71 18.34
CA ILE A 193 -30.66 -12.53 16.95
C ILE A 193 -30.08 -13.69 16.16
N LEU A 194 -30.92 -14.55 15.61
CA LEU A 194 -30.54 -15.71 14.84
C LEU A 194 -30.49 -15.37 13.34
N SER A 195 -29.44 -15.77 12.67
CA SER A 195 -29.28 -15.70 11.21
C SER A 195 -28.67 -16.98 10.67
N TYR A 196 -28.89 -17.25 9.38
CA TYR A 196 -28.29 -18.38 8.69
C TYR A 196 -27.33 -17.89 7.63
N ASP A 197 -26.06 -18.28 7.74
CA ASP A 197 -25.04 -18.02 6.76
C ASP A 197 -25.14 -19.05 5.64
N THR A 198 -25.70 -18.66 4.51
CA THR A 198 -25.95 -19.54 3.36
C THR A 198 -24.67 -19.96 2.64
N PHE A 199 -23.59 -19.18 2.77
CA PHE A 199 -22.31 -19.49 2.12
C PHE A 199 -21.56 -20.59 2.87
N TYR A 200 -21.52 -20.50 4.21
CA TYR A 200 -20.84 -21.48 5.06
C TYR A 200 -21.79 -22.55 5.64
N ASN A 201 -23.08 -22.51 5.31
CA ASN A 201 -24.11 -23.45 5.82
C ASN A 201 -24.13 -23.55 7.34
N ARG A 202 -24.12 -22.43 8.04
CA ARG A 202 -24.05 -22.38 9.51
C ARG A 202 -25.00 -21.38 10.11
N HIS A 203 -25.48 -21.67 11.32
CA HIS A 203 -26.32 -20.76 12.08
C HIS A 203 -25.45 -19.87 12.95
N MET A 204 -25.76 -18.58 12.97
CA MET A 204 -25.07 -17.56 13.77
C MET A 204 -26.08 -16.91 14.72
N ILE A 205 -25.69 -16.77 15.98
CA ILE A 205 -26.39 -15.91 16.92
C ILE A 205 -25.56 -14.65 17.13
N GLU A 206 -26.23 -13.51 17.06
CA GLU A 206 -25.72 -12.24 17.52
C GLU A 206 -26.36 -11.94 18.88
N LEU A 207 -25.49 -11.91 19.92
CA LEU A 207 -25.86 -11.44 21.25
C LEU A 207 -25.74 -9.92 21.26
N LYS A 208 -26.85 -9.20 21.35
CA LYS A 208 -26.87 -7.75 21.23
C LYS A 208 -27.39 -7.10 22.53
N ARG A 209 -26.59 -6.12 23.02
CA ARG A 209 -26.98 -5.23 24.11
C ARG A 209 -26.48 -3.83 23.82
N ASN A 210 -25.45 -3.32 24.50
CA ASN A 210 -24.72 -2.12 24.08
C ASN A 210 -23.71 -2.45 22.97
N GLY A 211 -23.04 -3.60 23.09
CA GLY A 211 -22.20 -4.21 22.06
C GLY A 211 -22.93 -5.29 21.27
N SER A 212 -22.22 -5.88 20.31
CA SER A 212 -22.68 -6.97 19.44
C SER A 212 -21.64 -8.09 19.42
N TYR A 213 -22.09 -9.32 19.71
CA TYR A 213 -21.21 -10.47 19.88
C TYR A 213 -21.74 -11.65 19.08
N LYS A 214 -21.02 -12.04 18.04
CA LYS A 214 -21.42 -13.15 17.15
C LYS A 214 -20.90 -14.47 17.66
N VAL A 215 -21.79 -15.48 17.66
CA VAL A 215 -21.52 -16.85 18.09
C VAL A 215 -21.99 -17.81 16.99
N GLU A 216 -21.12 -18.69 16.55
CA GLU A 216 -21.48 -19.79 15.67
C GLU A 216 -22.10 -20.94 16.45
N LEU A 217 -23.26 -21.43 15.98
CA LEU A 217 -23.94 -22.56 16.57
C LEU A 217 -23.59 -23.87 15.84
N GLY A 218 -23.46 -24.92 16.61
CA GLY A 218 -23.28 -26.30 16.12
C GLY A 218 -24.51 -27.16 16.31
N SER A 219 -24.35 -28.47 16.18
CA SER A 219 -25.38 -29.47 16.36
C SER A 219 -25.57 -29.94 17.82
N ASP A 220 -24.62 -29.60 18.70
CA ASP A 220 -24.66 -29.99 20.10
C ASP A 220 -25.39 -28.99 20.99
N ILE A 221 -26.35 -29.48 21.77
CA ILE A 221 -27.21 -28.68 22.65
C ILE A 221 -26.40 -27.95 23.71
N TYR A 222 -25.61 -28.71 24.46
CA TYR A 222 -24.81 -28.18 25.58
C TYR A 222 -23.66 -27.29 25.07
N GLY A 223 -23.02 -27.71 23.98
CA GLY A 223 -21.99 -26.96 23.32
C GLY A 223 -22.43 -25.57 22.85
N ASN A 224 -23.65 -25.44 22.35
CA ASN A 224 -24.19 -24.16 21.92
C ASN A 224 -24.36 -23.19 23.12
N ILE A 225 -24.89 -23.65 24.22
CA ILE A 225 -25.07 -22.83 25.42
C ILE A 225 -23.68 -22.44 25.98
N THR A 226 -22.73 -23.40 26.03
CA THR A 226 -21.37 -23.14 26.47
C THR A 226 -20.68 -22.09 25.58
N ARG A 227 -20.90 -22.11 24.26
CA ARG A 227 -20.37 -21.07 23.36
C ARG A 227 -20.96 -19.70 23.64
N LEU A 228 -22.25 -19.61 23.94
CA LEU A 228 -22.91 -18.36 24.35
C LEU A 228 -22.32 -17.84 25.66
N ASP A 229 -22.16 -18.72 26.69
CA ASP A 229 -21.52 -18.35 27.95
C ASP A 229 -20.07 -17.88 27.77
N ASN A 230 -19.26 -18.64 27.05
CA ASN A 230 -17.87 -18.26 26.76
C ASN A 230 -17.77 -16.91 26.03
N GLN A 231 -18.73 -16.61 25.16
CA GLN A 231 -18.75 -15.33 24.46
C GLN A 231 -19.05 -14.16 25.39
N ILE A 232 -20.02 -14.35 26.32
CA ILE A 232 -20.36 -13.33 27.33
C ILE A 232 -19.23 -13.14 28.33
N GLU A 233 -18.66 -14.21 28.83
CA GLU A 233 -17.52 -14.17 29.77
C GLU A 233 -16.24 -13.63 29.12
N GLY A 234 -16.08 -13.86 27.81
CA GLY A 234 -14.96 -13.36 27.03
C GLY A 234 -15.00 -11.84 26.74
N ILE A 235 -16.07 -11.11 27.09
CA ILE A 235 -16.18 -9.66 26.85
C ILE A 235 -15.06 -8.89 27.56
N SER A 236 -14.70 -9.29 28.77
CA SER A 236 -13.58 -8.65 29.52
C SER A 236 -12.25 -8.75 28.76
N LYS A 237 -11.98 -9.90 28.13
CA LYS A 237 -10.78 -10.08 27.32
C LYS A 237 -10.83 -9.22 26.04
N LYS A 238 -12.01 -9.10 25.42
CA LYS A 238 -12.21 -8.22 24.27
C LYS A 238 -11.98 -6.75 24.64
N LEU A 239 -12.47 -6.32 25.79
CA LEU A 239 -12.23 -4.98 26.30
C LEU A 239 -10.72 -4.68 26.44
N THR A 240 -9.96 -5.61 27.00
CA THR A 240 -8.50 -5.45 27.10
C THR A 240 -7.86 -5.33 25.71
N THR A 241 -8.27 -6.15 24.77
CA THR A 241 -7.76 -6.10 23.39
C THR A 241 -8.09 -4.77 22.72
N GLU A 242 -9.31 -4.26 22.88
CA GLU A 242 -9.71 -2.96 22.32
C GLU A 242 -8.97 -1.79 22.98
N LYS A 243 -8.70 -1.84 24.28
CA LYS A 243 -7.88 -0.82 24.96
C LYS A 243 -6.44 -0.79 24.41
N THR A 244 -5.82 -1.97 24.23
CA THR A 244 -4.50 -2.06 23.59
C THR A 244 -4.53 -1.56 22.14
N LEU A 245 -5.61 -1.87 21.40
CA LEU A 245 -5.78 -1.37 20.03
C LEU A 245 -5.91 0.16 20.01
N LEU A 246 -6.62 0.75 20.98
CA LEU A 246 -6.71 2.20 21.14
C LEU A 246 -5.35 2.84 21.35
N GLU A 247 -4.58 2.35 22.33
CA GLU A 247 -3.23 2.85 22.64
C GLU A 247 -2.32 2.79 21.41
N ASN A 248 -2.31 1.65 20.70
CA ASN A 248 -1.51 1.49 19.49
C ASN A 248 -1.97 2.44 18.37
N THR A 249 -3.28 2.65 18.22
CA THR A 249 -3.82 3.53 17.19
C THR A 249 -3.53 5.00 17.52
N GLU A 250 -3.63 5.40 18.77
CA GLU A 250 -3.27 6.75 19.23
C GLU A 250 -1.77 7.00 19.07
N HIS A 251 -0.91 6.03 19.39
CA HIS A 251 0.52 6.14 19.13
C HIS A 251 0.85 6.28 17.63
N GLN A 252 0.20 5.46 16.77
CA GLN A 252 0.36 5.59 15.32
C GLN A 252 -0.10 6.96 14.81
N PHE A 253 -1.16 7.50 15.37
CA PHE A 253 -1.66 8.82 15.04
C PHE A 253 -0.67 9.94 15.39
N GLU A 254 -0.07 9.90 16.59
CA GLU A 254 0.95 10.88 16.97
C GLU A 254 2.22 10.75 16.10
N THR A 255 2.68 9.52 15.84
CA THR A 255 3.81 9.28 14.93
C THR A 255 3.53 9.83 13.53
N ALA A 256 2.32 9.64 13.03
CA ALA A 256 1.92 10.17 11.71
C ALA A 256 1.96 11.71 11.68
N LYS A 257 1.55 12.38 12.77
CA LYS A 257 1.64 13.85 12.90
C LYS A 257 3.08 14.36 12.90
N GLU A 258 3.98 13.63 13.53
CA GLU A 258 5.40 13.96 13.52
C GLU A 258 6.01 13.78 12.12
N GLU A 259 5.67 12.66 11.48
CA GLU A 259 6.21 12.28 10.16
C GLU A 259 5.79 13.27 9.07
N VAL A 260 4.53 13.72 9.09
CA VAL A 260 3.99 14.66 8.08
C VAL A 260 4.69 16.02 8.09
N ASN A 261 5.30 16.39 9.23
CA ASN A 261 6.01 17.66 9.38
C ASN A 261 7.48 17.60 8.99
N LYS A 262 8.03 16.43 8.71
CA LYS A 262 9.42 16.31 8.26
C LYS A 262 9.58 16.94 6.88
N PRO A 263 10.65 17.70 6.63
CA PRO A 263 10.94 18.23 5.32
C PRO A 263 11.47 17.11 4.39
N PHE A 264 11.45 17.38 3.09
CA PHE A 264 12.09 16.49 2.13
C PHE A 264 13.63 16.54 2.32
N GLU A 265 14.25 15.42 2.66
CA GLU A 265 15.67 15.36 3.03
C GLU A 265 16.62 15.79 1.91
N MET A 266 16.24 15.60 0.65
CA MET A 266 17.09 15.94 -0.52
C MET A 266 16.72 17.28 -1.16
N GLU A 267 16.03 18.18 -0.44
CA GLU A 267 15.60 19.48 -0.98
C GLU A 267 16.79 20.36 -1.36
N ASP A 268 17.79 20.43 -0.47
CA ASP A 268 19.00 21.26 -0.70
C ASP A 268 19.80 20.72 -1.89
N GLU A 269 19.94 19.40 -2.00
CA GLU A 269 20.62 18.75 -3.13
C GLU A 269 19.89 19.02 -4.45
N LEU A 270 18.57 18.91 -4.45
CA LEU A 270 17.76 19.22 -5.62
C LEU A 270 17.92 20.67 -6.05
N GLN A 271 17.94 21.60 -5.10
CA GLN A 271 18.09 23.02 -5.38
C GLN A 271 19.49 23.35 -5.91
N GLU A 272 20.54 22.79 -5.30
CA GLU A 272 21.92 22.98 -5.75
C GLU A 272 22.12 22.49 -7.19
N LYS A 273 21.70 21.24 -7.46
CA LYS A 273 21.85 20.64 -8.80
C LYS A 273 21.00 21.35 -9.84
N SER A 274 19.77 21.76 -9.50
CA SER A 274 18.91 22.54 -10.40
C SER A 274 19.52 23.90 -10.74
N ASN A 275 20.11 24.59 -9.76
CA ASN A 275 20.79 25.86 -9.99
C ASN A 275 22.05 25.67 -10.87
N ARG A 276 22.81 24.61 -10.65
CA ARG A 276 23.99 24.29 -11.49
C ARG A 276 23.58 23.98 -12.92
N LEU A 277 22.52 23.17 -13.08
CA LEU A 277 21.96 22.85 -14.39
C LEU A 277 21.50 24.11 -15.14
N SER A 278 20.79 25.01 -14.45
CA SER A 278 20.34 26.28 -15.03
C SER A 278 21.52 27.17 -15.50
N LYS A 279 22.63 27.20 -14.74
CA LYS A 279 23.83 27.91 -15.13
C LYS A 279 24.47 27.30 -16.37
N LEU A 280 24.57 25.97 -16.41
CA LEU A 280 25.12 25.27 -17.58
C LEU A 280 24.26 25.47 -18.84
N ASN A 281 22.94 25.45 -18.70
CA ASN A 281 22.05 25.74 -19.83
C ASN A 281 22.28 27.14 -20.40
N LYS A 282 22.46 28.15 -19.55
CA LYS A 282 22.79 29.51 -19.99
C LYS A 282 24.19 29.63 -20.63
N GLU A 283 25.18 28.92 -20.07
CA GLU A 283 26.56 28.93 -20.60
C GLU A 283 26.69 28.22 -21.96
N LEU A 284 25.86 27.22 -22.19
CA LEU A 284 25.88 26.45 -23.44
C LEU A 284 24.95 27.02 -24.52
N ASP A 285 24.25 28.11 -24.22
CA ASP A 285 23.26 28.73 -25.10
C ASP A 285 22.24 27.73 -25.70
N ILE A 286 21.99 26.65 -24.96
CA ILE A 286 21.05 25.58 -25.30
C ILE A 286 19.71 25.97 -24.65
N GLY A 287 18.95 26.81 -25.32
CA GLY A 287 17.70 27.10 -24.68
C GLY A 287 16.84 28.23 -25.22
N ASN A 288 16.71 28.37 -26.53
CA ASN A 288 15.66 29.22 -27.07
C ASN A 288 14.82 28.61 -28.20
N ASP A 289 14.94 27.32 -28.49
CA ASP A 289 14.04 26.65 -29.42
C ASP A 289 13.48 25.38 -28.76
N ASP A 290 12.16 25.36 -28.59
CA ASP A 290 11.29 24.23 -28.21
C ASP A 290 11.35 23.71 -26.74
N HIS A 291 10.98 24.56 -25.79
CA HIS A 291 10.32 24.06 -24.59
C HIS A 291 8.80 24.19 -24.73
N ASN A 292 8.15 23.20 -25.31
CA ASN A 292 6.86 22.77 -24.84
C ASN A 292 7.10 22.10 -23.48
N ASP A 293 7.29 22.93 -22.46
CA ASP A 293 7.20 22.53 -21.07
C ASP A 293 5.72 22.19 -20.83
N VAL A 294 5.39 20.93 -20.92
CA VAL A 294 4.10 20.43 -20.41
C VAL A 294 4.21 20.56 -18.91
N GLY A 295 3.85 21.76 -18.44
CA GLY A 295 3.80 22.09 -17.03
C GLY A 295 2.87 21.14 -16.29
N LEU A 296 3.43 20.16 -15.63
CA LEU A 296 2.72 19.31 -14.67
C LEU A 296 2.33 20.07 -13.39
N ASP A 297 2.79 21.33 -13.25
CA ASP A 297 2.56 22.12 -12.03
C ASP A 297 1.24 22.90 -12.03
N ASP A 298 0.66 23.23 -13.20
CA ASP A 298 -0.57 24.04 -13.24
C ASP A 298 -1.87 23.22 -13.17
N GLU A 299 -1.89 21.97 -13.66
CA GLU A 299 -3.09 21.12 -13.57
C GLU A 299 -3.42 20.65 -12.15
N VAL A 300 -2.43 20.54 -11.26
CA VAL A 300 -2.66 20.12 -9.87
C VAL A 300 -3.27 21.23 -9.03
N LEU A 301 -3.06 22.48 -9.39
CA LEU A 301 -3.65 23.65 -8.70
C LEU A 301 -5.09 23.93 -9.11
N GLU A 302 -5.44 23.76 -10.39
CA GLU A 302 -6.82 23.95 -10.87
C GLU A 302 -7.80 22.88 -10.35
N ILE A 303 -7.33 21.64 -10.12
CA ILE A 303 -8.18 20.58 -9.55
C ILE A 303 -8.54 20.88 -8.08
N LYS A 304 -7.72 21.63 -7.34
CA LYS A 304 -8.01 22.00 -5.95
C LYS A 304 -9.00 23.17 -5.83
N GLU A 305 -9.02 24.10 -6.74
CA GLU A 305 -10.00 25.20 -6.73
C GLU A 305 -11.41 24.73 -7.11
N ASN A 306 -11.55 23.85 -8.09
CA ASN A 306 -12.84 23.29 -8.47
C ASN A 306 -13.47 22.36 -7.41
N LYS A 307 -12.68 21.75 -6.51
CA LYS A 307 -13.23 20.97 -5.37
C LYS A 307 -13.75 21.82 -4.21
N LYS A 308 -13.33 23.07 -4.10
CA LYS A 308 -13.86 24.01 -3.08
C LYS A 308 -15.17 24.67 -3.46
N GLU A 309 -15.49 24.77 -4.74
CA GLU A 309 -16.76 25.33 -5.20
C GLU A 309 -17.94 24.34 -5.18
N ILE A 310 -17.67 23.01 -5.18
CA ILE A 310 -18.71 21.98 -5.15
C ILE A 310 -19.14 21.65 -3.69
N SER A 311 -18.46 22.21 -2.67
CA SER A 311 -18.73 21.95 -1.23
C SER A 311 -19.34 23.17 -0.50
N ARG A 312 -19.99 24.07 -1.21
CA ARG A 312 -20.82 25.14 -0.62
C ARG A 312 -22.28 25.00 -0.97
#